data_da4c55ebd03d13ae0a42706be70495c1
#
_entry.id   da4c55ebd03d13ae0a42706be70495c1
#
_cell.length_a   1.000
_cell.length_b   1.000
_cell.length_c   1.000
_cell.angle_alpha   90.00
_cell.angle_beta   90.00
_cell.angle_gamma   90.00
#
_symmetry.space_group_name_H-M   'P 1'
#
loop_
_entity.id
_entity.type
_entity.pdbx_description
1 polymer ?
#
loop_
_entity_poly.entity_id
_entity_poly.type
_entity_poly.pdbx_seq_one_letter_code
_entity_poly.pdbx_strand_id
1 'polypeptide(L)'
;QKALSIADGEGRNSVYLAEHGLDVTALEFAPSAIVKARDLARQRGVAVKYRNCNILTENWTEPDTYDLVVAIFVQFAGPDGRKRQFDGMKQSCKPGGLIFIHGYTPKQLEFGTGGPPFAENMYTEVQMRADFSGWDIVQCCAYEREVQEGRGHSGMSALLDFVAHKPA
;
A
#
# COMPACT_ATOMS: atom_id res chain seq x y z
N GLN A 1 7.92 -15.92 -6.00
CA GLN A 1 8.16 -14.48 -5.81
C GLN A 1 7.72 -14.06 -4.40
N LYS A 2 8.45 -13.11 -3.80
CA LYS A 2 8.15 -12.58 -2.47
C LYS A 2 7.42 -11.24 -2.57
N ALA A 3 6.38 -11.05 -1.77
CA ALA A 3 5.66 -9.79 -1.69
C ALA A 3 5.66 -9.23 -0.26
N LEU A 4 5.70 -7.90 -0.16
CA LEU A 4 5.54 -7.15 1.07
C LEU A 4 4.28 -6.29 0.96
N SER A 5 3.34 -6.43 1.90
CA SER A 5 2.20 -5.53 2.06
C SER A 5 2.40 -4.69 3.32
N ILE A 6 2.48 -3.37 3.19
CA ILE A 6 2.62 -2.48 4.34
C ILE A 6 1.27 -1.93 4.79
N ALA A 7 1.08 -1.80 6.12
CA ALA A 7 -0.17 -1.38 6.75
C ALA A 7 -1.39 -2.13 6.17
N ASP A 8 -1.30 -3.45 6.20
CA ASP A 8 -2.18 -4.39 5.49
C ASP A 8 -3.62 -4.46 6.06
N GLY A 9 -3.82 -3.95 7.27
CA GLY A 9 -5.12 -3.97 7.92
C GLY A 9 -5.61 -5.39 8.23
N GLU A 10 -6.83 -5.69 7.81
CA GLU A 10 -7.49 -6.97 8.07
C GLU A 10 -7.11 -8.08 7.05
N GLY A 11 -6.05 -7.89 6.25
CA GLY A 11 -5.47 -8.96 5.43
C GLY A 11 -6.04 -9.11 4.03
N ARG A 12 -6.92 -8.23 3.57
CA ARG A 12 -7.57 -8.39 2.25
C ARG A 12 -6.56 -8.43 1.10
N ASN A 13 -5.54 -7.56 1.15
CA ASN A 13 -4.55 -7.48 0.09
C ASN A 13 -3.51 -8.60 0.20
N SER A 14 -2.97 -8.85 1.39
CA SER A 14 -1.99 -9.92 1.60
C SER A 14 -2.54 -11.30 1.30
N VAL A 15 -3.79 -11.58 1.68
CA VAL A 15 -4.46 -12.84 1.38
C VAL A 15 -4.67 -12.99 -0.13
N TYR A 16 -5.14 -11.93 -0.80
CA TYR A 16 -5.29 -11.95 -2.26
C TYR A 16 -3.96 -12.26 -2.98
N LEU A 17 -2.87 -11.62 -2.58
CA LEU A 17 -1.55 -11.90 -3.14
C LEU A 17 -1.10 -13.35 -2.89
N ALA A 18 -1.36 -13.89 -1.71
CA ALA A 18 -1.05 -15.27 -1.37
C ALA A 18 -1.91 -16.28 -2.15
N GLU A 19 -3.19 -16.00 -2.41
CA GLU A 19 -4.06 -16.79 -3.30
C GLU A 19 -3.50 -16.85 -4.73
N HIS A 20 -2.73 -15.83 -5.15
CA HIS A 20 -2.05 -15.78 -6.45
C HIS A 20 -0.62 -16.35 -6.43
N GLY A 21 -0.26 -17.07 -5.37
CA GLY A 21 0.98 -17.84 -5.31
C GLY A 21 2.21 -17.07 -4.86
N LEU A 22 2.08 -15.87 -4.30
CA LEU A 22 3.22 -15.13 -3.75
C LEU A 22 3.50 -15.55 -2.28
N ASP A 23 4.78 -15.57 -1.89
CA ASP A 23 5.22 -15.68 -0.49
C ASP A 23 5.11 -14.29 0.15
N VAL A 24 4.06 -14.08 0.95
CA VAL A 24 3.66 -12.75 1.41
C VAL A 24 4.08 -12.50 2.85
N THR A 25 4.75 -11.37 3.08
CA THR A 25 4.92 -10.75 4.39
C THR A 25 3.99 -9.54 4.49
N ALA A 26 3.24 -9.42 5.57
CA ALA A 26 2.32 -8.31 5.82
C ALA A 26 2.67 -7.61 7.14
N LEU A 27 2.81 -6.28 7.07
CA LEU A 27 3.08 -5.43 8.22
C LEU A 27 1.78 -4.73 8.63
N GLU A 28 1.44 -4.81 9.90
CA GLU A 28 0.27 -4.12 10.46
C GLU A 28 0.53 -3.71 11.91
N PHE A 29 0.10 -2.51 12.29
CA PHE A 29 0.31 -1.97 13.63
C PHE A 29 -0.74 -2.47 14.64
N ALA A 30 -1.99 -2.65 14.21
CA ALA A 30 -3.11 -3.00 15.08
C ALA A 30 -3.18 -4.51 15.31
N PRO A 31 -2.93 -5.03 16.54
CA PRO A 31 -3.02 -6.47 16.84
C PRO A 31 -4.38 -7.07 16.50
N SER A 32 -5.47 -6.31 16.71
CA SER A 32 -6.83 -6.76 16.41
C SER A 32 -7.06 -6.97 14.90
N ALA A 33 -6.45 -6.14 14.06
CA ALA A 33 -6.49 -6.31 12.60
C ALA A 33 -5.72 -7.55 12.16
N ILE A 34 -4.54 -7.81 12.77
CA ILE A 34 -3.75 -9.02 12.50
C ILE A 34 -4.52 -10.29 12.85
N VAL A 35 -5.30 -10.29 13.94
CA VAL A 35 -6.15 -11.45 14.30
C VAL A 35 -7.14 -11.74 13.17
N LYS A 36 -7.85 -10.72 12.69
CA LYS A 36 -8.81 -10.86 11.58
C LYS A 36 -8.13 -11.29 10.28
N ALA A 37 -6.94 -10.74 9.99
CA ALA A 37 -6.14 -11.10 8.83
C ALA A 37 -5.73 -12.58 8.83
N ARG A 38 -5.31 -13.09 9.98
CA ARG A 38 -4.99 -14.52 10.17
C ARG A 38 -6.22 -15.42 9.99
N ASP A 39 -7.38 -14.98 10.50
CA ASP A 39 -8.62 -15.73 10.32
C ASP A 39 -9.04 -15.75 8.84
N LEU A 40 -8.90 -14.63 8.14
CA LEU A 40 -9.18 -14.56 6.70
C LEU A 40 -8.23 -15.48 5.91
N ALA A 41 -6.93 -15.43 6.18
CA ALA A 41 -5.94 -16.32 5.53
C ALA A 41 -6.27 -17.81 5.75
N ARG A 42 -6.65 -18.18 6.97
CA ARG A 42 -7.08 -19.54 7.30
C ARG A 42 -8.34 -19.95 6.53
N GLN A 43 -9.35 -19.08 6.46
CA GLN A 43 -10.59 -19.33 5.71
C GLN A 43 -10.33 -19.52 4.21
N ARG A 44 -9.34 -18.81 3.67
CA ARG A 44 -8.94 -18.87 2.26
C ARG A 44 -7.91 -19.97 1.96
N GLY A 45 -7.43 -20.68 2.98
CA GLY A 45 -6.46 -21.78 2.83
C GLY A 45 -5.07 -21.34 2.38
N VAL A 46 -4.68 -20.10 2.69
CA VAL A 46 -3.36 -19.54 2.34
C VAL A 46 -2.53 -19.18 3.56
N ALA A 47 -1.22 -19.09 3.38
CA ALA A 47 -0.26 -18.69 4.41
C ALA A 47 0.27 -17.27 4.14
N VAL A 48 0.21 -16.41 5.15
CA VAL A 48 0.80 -15.06 5.14
C VAL A 48 1.61 -14.86 6.42
N LYS A 49 2.79 -14.27 6.29
CA LYS A 49 3.66 -13.92 7.42
C LYS A 49 3.27 -12.56 7.98
N TYR A 50 2.50 -12.51 9.05
CA TYR A 50 2.10 -11.26 9.71
C TYR A 50 3.12 -10.82 10.75
N ARG A 51 3.57 -9.56 10.65
CA ARG A 51 4.42 -8.88 11.64
C ARG A 51 3.65 -7.70 12.23
N ASN A 52 3.57 -7.65 13.57
CA ASN A 52 3.09 -6.46 14.25
C ASN A 52 4.19 -5.40 14.21
N CYS A 53 3.96 -4.30 13.53
CA CYS A 53 4.99 -3.30 13.26
C CYS A 53 4.40 -1.93 12.99
N ASN A 54 4.94 -0.91 13.65
CA ASN A 54 4.66 0.49 13.34
C ASN A 54 5.66 0.98 12.29
N ILE A 55 5.23 1.06 11.03
CA ILE A 55 6.08 1.47 9.91
C ILE A 55 6.55 2.93 9.97
N LEU A 56 6.01 3.75 10.88
CA LEU A 56 6.45 5.13 11.06
C LEU A 56 7.59 5.26 12.08
N THR A 57 7.74 4.31 13.01
CA THR A 57 8.68 4.44 14.13
C THR A 57 9.70 3.31 14.22
N GLU A 58 9.34 2.11 13.75
CA GLU A 58 10.20 0.95 13.83
C GLU A 58 11.05 0.75 12.57
N ASN A 59 12.12 -0.03 12.68
CA ASN A 59 12.87 -0.52 11.52
C ASN A 59 12.19 -1.80 11.00
N TRP A 60 11.57 -1.69 9.84
CA TRP A 60 10.81 -2.77 9.21
C TRP A 60 11.39 -3.22 7.87
N THR A 61 12.36 -2.49 7.34
CA THR A 61 12.92 -2.73 6.01
C THR A 61 13.78 -3.99 5.97
N GLU A 62 13.68 -4.71 4.89
CA GLU A 62 14.54 -5.84 4.53
C GLU A 62 15.13 -5.54 3.14
N PRO A 63 16.38 -5.02 3.09
CA PRO A 63 16.94 -4.53 1.84
C PRO A 63 16.91 -5.56 0.72
N ASP A 64 16.49 -5.13 -0.48
CA ASP A 64 16.51 -5.90 -1.72
C ASP A 64 15.91 -7.32 -1.59
N THR A 65 14.82 -7.43 -0.81
CA THR A 65 14.26 -8.74 -0.46
C THR A 65 13.00 -9.11 -1.24
N TYR A 66 12.18 -8.13 -1.62
CA TYR A 66 10.85 -8.38 -2.18
C TYR A 66 10.79 -8.08 -3.67
N ASP A 67 10.16 -8.99 -4.42
CA ASP A 67 9.89 -8.83 -5.85
C ASP A 67 8.73 -7.85 -6.10
N LEU A 68 7.82 -7.76 -5.13
CA LEU A 68 6.67 -6.84 -5.13
C LEU A 68 6.51 -6.18 -3.77
N VAL A 69 6.35 -4.86 -3.72
CA VAL A 69 6.00 -4.11 -2.50
C VAL A 69 4.73 -3.33 -2.75
N VAL A 70 3.71 -3.51 -1.90
CA VAL A 70 2.40 -2.87 -2.07
C VAL A 70 2.02 -1.98 -0.90
N ALA A 71 1.38 -0.85 -1.20
CA ALA A 71 0.75 0.06 -0.26
C ALA A 71 -0.62 0.48 -0.79
N ILE A 72 -1.70 0.00 -0.17
CA ILE A 72 -3.08 0.23 -0.61
C ILE A 72 -3.83 0.97 0.48
N PHE A 73 -4.24 2.22 0.18
CA PHE A 73 -4.86 3.15 1.12
C PHE A 73 -4.03 3.44 2.39
N VAL A 74 -2.71 3.51 2.25
CA VAL A 74 -1.76 3.78 3.35
C VAL A 74 -1.50 5.28 3.48
N GLN A 75 -2.56 6.07 3.70
CA GLN A 75 -2.55 7.53 3.66
C GLN A 75 -2.86 8.15 5.03
N PHE A 76 -2.37 7.54 6.11
CA PHE A 76 -2.62 7.99 7.48
C PHE A 76 -1.54 8.92 8.04
N ALA A 77 -0.46 9.17 7.28
CA ALA A 77 0.66 9.99 7.70
C ALA A 77 0.83 11.22 6.77
N GLY A 78 1.25 12.33 7.34
CA GLY A 78 1.63 13.53 6.60
C GLY A 78 2.89 13.35 5.75
N PRO A 79 3.40 14.42 5.12
CA PRO A 79 4.51 14.34 4.16
C PRO A 79 5.77 13.62 4.68
N ASP A 80 6.18 13.88 5.91
CA ASP A 80 7.37 13.24 6.50
C ASP A 80 7.16 11.73 6.72
N GLY A 81 6.00 11.35 7.24
CA GLY A 81 5.65 9.94 7.41
C GLY A 81 5.52 9.20 6.08
N ARG A 82 4.94 9.84 5.07
CA ARG A 82 4.87 9.31 3.71
C ARG A 82 6.26 9.11 3.11
N LYS A 83 7.15 10.09 3.28
CA LYS A 83 8.55 9.95 2.84
C LYS A 83 9.20 8.72 3.47
N ARG A 84 9.05 8.53 4.79
CA ARG A 84 9.58 7.35 5.48
C ARG A 84 8.99 6.04 4.95
N GLN A 85 7.69 6.00 4.67
CA GLN A 85 7.04 4.83 4.06
C GLN A 85 7.64 4.51 2.70
N PHE A 86 7.73 5.50 1.81
CA PHE A 86 8.25 5.31 0.46
C PHE A 86 9.74 4.95 0.45
N ASP A 87 10.55 5.56 1.29
CA ASP A 87 11.98 5.21 1.42
C ASP A 87 12.13 3.74 1.87
N GLY A 88 11.34 3.30 2.83
CA GLY A 88 11.34 1.91 3.29
C GLY A 88 10.87 0.92 2.22
N MET A 89 9.84 1.27 1.43
CA MET A 89 9.38 0.46 0.30
C MET A 89 10.49 0.32 -0.76
N LYS A 90 11.13 1.44 -1.12
CA LYS A 90 12.23 1.46 -2.09
C LYS A 90 13.42 0.61 -1.63
N GLN A 91 13.77 0.70 -0.34
CA GLN A 91 14.84 -0.10 0.24
C GLN A 91 14.51 -1.60 0.21
N SER A 92 13.27 -1.97 0.51
CA SER A 92 12.83 -3.37 0.61
C SER A 92 12.62 -4.03 -0.75
N CYS A 93 12.35 -3.25 -1.80
CA CYS A 93 12.16 -3.73 -3.16
C CYS A 93 13.50 -4.13 -3.78
N LYS A 94 13.57 -5.28 -4.45
CA LYS A 94 14.75 -5.73 -5.20
C LYS A 94 15.01 -4.84 -6.42
N PRO A 95 16.26 -4.74 -6.91
CA PRO A 95 16.53 -4.28 -8.27
C PRO A 95 15.66 -5.04 -9.28
N GLY A 96 15.00 -4.35 -10.21
CA GLY A 96 14.02 -4.91 -11.14
C GLY A 96 12.66 -5.30 -10.53
N GLY A 97 12.51 -5.23 -9.21
CA GLY A 97 11.23 -5.47 -8.52
C GLY A 97 10.22 -4.36 -8.74
N LEU A 98 8.98 -4.60 -8.33
CA LEU A 98 7.84 -3.72 -8.56
C LEU A 98 7.37 -3.08 -7.26
N ILE A 99 7.05 -1.79 -7.31
CA ILE A 99 6.22 -1.10 -6.29
C ILE A 99 4.84 -0.82 -6.88
N PHE A 100 3.80 -1.15 -6.13
CA PHE A 100 2.42 -0.77 -6.41
C PHE A 100 1.85 0.06 -5.25
N ILE A 101 1.34 1.25 -5.57
CA ILE A 101 0.70 2.16 -4.61
C ILE A 101 -0.67 2.53 -5.15
N HIS A 102 -1.69 2.39 -4.30
CA HIS A 102 -3.05 2.80 -4.59
C HIS A 102 -3.60 3.64 -3.44
N GLY A 103 -4.29 4.73 -3.77
CA GLY A 103 -4.88 5.59 -2.76
C GLY A 103 -5.69 6.74 -3.35
N TYR A 104 -6.12 7.64 -2.47
CA TYR A 104 -6.93 8.80 -2.84
C TYR A 104 -6.09 9.97 -3.34
N THR A 105 -6.67 10.76 -4.25
CA THR A 105 -6.17 12.09 -4.61
C THR A 105 -6.87 13.16 -3.77
N PRO A 106 -6.32 14.40 -3.68
CA PRO A 106 -6.95 15.51 -2.94
C PRO A 106 -8.38 15.83 -3.36
N LYS A 107 -8.77 15.52 -4.59
CA LYS A 107 -10.15 15.68 -5.08
C LYS A 107 -11.16 14.82 -4.31
N GLN A 108 -10.73 13.77 -3.61
CA GLN A 108 -11.57 12.95 -2.75
C GLN A 108 -12.32 13.77 -1.68
N LEU A 109 -11.75 14.87 -1.22
CA LEU A 109 -12.40 15.75 -0.23
C LEU A 109 -13.69 16.37 -0.75
N GLU A 110 -13.83 16.55 -2.07
CA GLU A 110 -15.05 17.08 -2.69
C GLU A 110 -16.21 16.07 -2.66
N PHE A 111 -15.89 14.77 -2.66
CA PHE A 111 -16.92 13.73 -2.67
C PHE A 111 -17.42 13.36 -1.26
N GLY A 112 -16.59 13.46 -0.24
CA GLY A 112 -16.98 13.13 1.14
C GLY A 112 -17.37 11.65 1.36
N THR A 113 -16.91 10.75 0.50
CA THR A 113 -17.29 9.33 0.49
C THR A 113 -16.27 8.42 1.21
N GLY A 114 -15.38 9.00 1.98
CA GLY A 114 -14.30 8.32 2.71
C GLY A 114 -12.92 8.89 2.40
N GLY A 115 -11.87 8.22 2.87
CA GLY A 115 -10.50 8.66 2.74
C GLY A 115 -10.01 9.52 3.90
N PRO A 116 -8.72 9.92 3.90
CA PRO A 116 -8.15 10.76 4.94
C PRO A 116 -8.76 12.18 4.90
N PRO A 117 -8.86 12.86 6.06
CA PRO A 117 -9.43 14.21 6.11
C PRO A 117 -8.47 15.31 5.64
N PHE A 118 -7.21 14.98 5.36
CA PHE A 118 -6.17 15.94 5.03
C PHE A 118 -5.65 15.72 3.60
N ALA A 119 -5.72 16.75 2.75
CA ALA A 119 -5.22 16.70 1.37
C ALA A 119 -3.73 16.36 1.29
N GLU A 120 -2.93 16.80 2.27
CA GLU A 120 -1.49 16.55 2.34
C GLU A 120 -1.12 15.07 2.51
N ASN A 121 -2.05 14.24 3.00
CA ASN A 121 -1.87 12.80 3.10
C ASN A 121 -2.15 12.07 1.80
N MET A 122 -2.82 12.73 0.85
CA MET A 122 -3.25 12.13 -0.41
C MET A 122 -2.17 12.26 -1.49
N TYR A 123 -2.35 11.54 -2.59
CA TYR A 123 -1.36 11.44 -3.65
C TYR A 123 -1.73 12.28 -4.86
N THR A 124 -0.74 12.92 -5.47
CA THR A 124 -0.88 13.55 -6.80
C THR A 124 0.14 12.95 -7.76
N GLU A 125 -0.17 12.92 -9.05
CA GLU A 125 0.74 12.40 -10.07
C GLU A 125 2.09 13.13 -10.05
N VAL A 126 2.08 14.45 -9.90
CA VAL A 126 3.30 15.27 -9.85
C VAL A 126 4.19 14.85 -8.68
N GLN A 127 3.61 14.71 -7.50
CA GLN A 127 4.33 14.30 -6.29
C GLN A 127 4.86 12.87 -6.41
N MET A 128 4.02 11.92 -6.89
CA MET A 128 4.45 10.52 -7.05
C MET A 128 5.62 10.38 -8.03
N ARG A 129 5.58 11.12 -9.15
CA ARG A 129 6.70 11.15 -10.11
C ARG A 129 7.97 11.75 -9.52
N ALA A 130 7.83 12.78 -8.68
CA ALA A 130 8.98 13.39 -7.98
C ALA A 130 9.57 12.44 -6.93
N ASP A 131 8.72 11.83 -6.10
CA ASP A 131 9.14 10.90 -5.03
C ASP A 131 9.82 9.63 -5.58
N PHE A 132 9.45 9.19 -6.77
CA PHE A 132 10.05 8.04 -7.48
C PHE A 132 10.91 8.46 -8.67
N SER A 133 11.54 9.63 -8.59
CA SER A 133 12.49 10.06 -9.62
C SER A 133 13.60 9.02 -9.80
N GLY A 134 13.92 8.69 -11.05
CA GLY A 134 14.90 7.66 -11.40
C GLY A 134 14.37 6.22 -11.42
N TRP A 135 13.09 6.00 -11.06
CA TRP A 135 12.42 4.70 -11.22
C TRP A 135 11.78 4.59 -12.60
N ASP A 136 11.63 3.36 -13.10
CA ASP A 136 10.89 3.10 -14.34
C ASP A 136 9.39 3.08 -14.06
N ILE A 137 8.74 4.24 -14.25
CA ILE A 137 7.32 4.44 -13.94
C ILE A 137 6.48 3.86 -15.07
N VAL A 138 5.86 2.71 -14.83
CA VAL A 138 4.97 2.00 -15.75
C VAL A 138 3.59 2.67 -15.79
N GLN A 139 3.08 3.08 -14.63
CA GLN A 139 1.77 3.72 -14.50
C GLN A 139 1.82 4.79 -13.41
N CYS A 140 1.23 5.92 -13.67
CA CYS A 140 0.92 6.96 -12.69
C CYS A 140 -0.30 7.69 -13.21
N CYS A 141 -1.49 7.33 -12.73
CA CYS A 141 -2.77 7.76 -13.29
C CYS A 141 -3.76 8.08 -12.19
N ALA A 142 -4.23 9.32 -12.17
CA ALA A 142 -5.37 9.74 -11.36
C ALA A 142 -6.67 9.55 -12.15
N TYR A 143 -7.70 9.05 -11.48
CA TYR A 143 -9.02 8.80 -12.08
C TYR A 143 -10.14 8.87 -11.05
N GLU A 144 -11.36 8.90 -11.53
CA GLU A 144 -12.55 8.89 -10.69
C GLU A 144 -13.42 7.70 -11.06
N ARG A 145 -13.93 7.01 -10.04
CA ARG A 145 -14.92 5.95 -10.24
C ARG A 145 -15.78 5.74 -9.00
N GLU A 146 -16.94 5.15 -9.18
CA GLU A 146 -17.75 4.67 -8.07
C GLU A 146 -17.13 3.41 -7.46
N VAL A 147 -16.97 3.42 -6.13
CA VAL A 147 -16.39 2.33 -5.36
C VAL A 147 -17.41 1.85 -4.33
N GLN A 148 -17.47 0.54 -4.10
CA GLN A 148 -18.27 -0.09 -3.06
C GLN A 148 -17.41 -1.09 -2.28
N GLU A 149 -16.57 -0.60 -1.38
CA GLU A 149 -15.62 -1.40 -0.59
C GLU A 149 -15.95 -1.36 0.91
N GLY A 150 -17.20 -1.61 1.25
CA GLY A 150 -17.68 -1.62 2.63
C GLY A 150 -18.20 -0.25 3.12
N ARG A 151 -18.56 -0.17 4.42
CA ARG A 151 -19.28 0.99 4.99
C ARG A 151 -18.50 2.31 5.00
N GLY A 152 -17.19 2.27 4.94
CA GLY A 152 -16.31 3.45 4.99
C GLY A 152 -15.80 3.93 3.61
N HIS A 153 -16.07 3.19 2.53
CA HIS A 153 -15.58 3.44 1.19
C HIS A 153 -16.68 3.11 0.17
N SER A 154 -17.72 3.94 0.12
CA SER A 154 -18.85 3.75 -0.79
C SER A 154 -19.24 5.07 -1.44
N GLY A 155 -19.27 5.08 -2.77
CA GLY A 155 -19.64 6.22 -3.61
C GLY A 155 -18.53 6.65 -4.57
N MET A 156 -18.73 7.80 -5.23
CA MET A 156 -17.74 8.36 -6.14
C MET A 156 -16.42 8.61 -5.41
N SER A 157 -15.34 8.15 -5.96
CA SER A 157 -13.99 8.25 -5.37
C SER A 157 -12.98 8.76 -6.39
N ALA A 158 -12.09 9.64 -5.93
CA ALA A 158 -10.95 10.14 -6.69
C ALA A 158 -9.69 9.38 -6.26
N LEU A 159 -9.15 8.59 -7.17
CA LEU A 159 -8.14 7.58 -6.93
C LEU A 159 -6.86 7.84 -7.74
N LEU A 160 -5.77 7.24 -7.31
CA LEU A 160 -4.50 7.22 -8.05
C LEU A 160 -3.89 5.83 -7.96
N ASP A 161 -3.50 5.30 -9.12
CA ASP A 161 -2.68 4.11 -9.25
C ASP A 161 -1.25 4.49 -9.63
N PHE A 162 -0.30 3.93 -8.93
CA PHE A 162 1.12 4.09 -9.21
C PHE A 162 1.82 2.74 -9.26
N VAL A 163 2.54 2.50 -10.35
CA VAL A 163 3.32 1.29 -10.58
C VAL A 163 4.69 1.68 -11.13
N ALA A 164 5.75 1.21 -10.48
CA ALA A 164 7.10 1.47 -10.95
C ALA A 164 8.04 0.30 -10.66
N HIS A 165 8.98 0.04 -11.59
CA HIS A 165 10.09 -0.88 -11.37
C HIS A 165 11.29 -0.15 -10.76
N LYS A 166 11.94 -0.81 -9.79
CA LYS A 166 13.23 -0.38 -9.29
C LYS A 166 14.27 -0.57 -10.38
N PRO A 167 15.12 0.42 -10.69
CA PRO A 167 16.23 0.24 -11.61
C PRO A 167 17.12 -0.95 -11.21
N ALA A 168 17.73 -1.59 -12.23
CA ALA A 168 18.66 -2.71 -12.04
C ALA A 168 19.95 -2.27 -11.35
#